data_1b321fd87e0a6b869b93ff33c65b9124
#
_entry.id   1b321fd87e0a6b869b93ff33c65b9124
#
_cell.length_a   1.000
_cell.length_b   1.000
_cell.length_c   1.000
_cell.angle_alpha   90.00
_cell.angle_beta   90.00
_cell.angle_gamma   90.00
#
_symmetry.space_group_name_H-M   'P 1'
#
loop_
_entity.id
_entity.type
_entity.pdbx_description
1 polymer ?
#
loop_
_entity_poly.entity_id
_entity_poly.type
_entity_poly.pdbx_seq_one_letter_code
_entity_poly.pdbx_strand_id
1 'polypeptide(L)'
;MNSYFTDGGKRTSTNVMAWAWVSGDGEEYGSCAEEGGTNQVAELKAILAVLKHIDRKPFTPSAKIHSDSAYCVNMLMGVYSKKTGNTTAPWYKNWQRNGYVNSKKEPVANQEIIKEIVELFEKLDVELIKVRGHSDNEMNNLADELVNLAMDKMEEEIQHVDW
;
A
#
# COMPACT_ATOMS: atom_id res chain seq x y z
N MET A 1 -17.53 6.00 -9.65
CA MET A 1 -16.11 6.12 -9.24
C MET A 1 -15.67 4.86 -8.48
N ASN A 2 -14.57 4.28 -8.87
CA ASN A 2 -14.09 3.05 -8.24
C ASN A 2 -13.32 3.37 -6.94
N SER A 3 -13.61 2.61 -5.91
CA SER A 3 -12.91 2.71 -4.62
C SER A 3 -12.23 1.40 -4.30
N TYR A 4 -11.07 1.48 -3.68
CA TYR A 4 -10.31 0.32 -3.22
C TYR A 4 -9.80 0.59 -1.80
N PHE A 5 -9.64 -0.47 -1.05
CA PHE A 5 -9.13 -0.42 0.33
C PHE A 5 -7.94 -1.36 0.43
N THR A 6 -6.86 -0.89 1.01
CA THR A 6 -5.61 -1.66 1.13
C THR A 6 -5.23 -1.80 2.58
N ASP A 7 -4.51 -2.86 2.89
CA ASP A 7 -3.92 -3.07 4.20
C ASP A 7 -2.66 -3.93 4.04
N GLY A 8 -1.76 -3.78 4.99
CA GLY A 8 -0.54 -4.59 5.05
C GLY A 8 -0.08 -4.69 6.48
N GLY A 9 0.59 -5.77 6.81
CA GLY A 9 1.07 -5.97 8.16
C GLY A 9 2.13 -7.07 8.25
N LYS A 10 2.76 -7.13 9.40
CA LYS A 10 3.78 -8.14 9.68
C LYS A 10 3.61 -8.70 11.08
N ARG A 11 3.78 -10.01 11.21
CA ARG A 11 3.90 -10.70 12.50
C ARG A 11 5.37 -10.95 12.74
N THR A 12 5.92 -10.27 13.75
CA THR A 12 7.35 -10.39 14.07
C THR A 12 7.71 -11.76 14.64
N SER A 13 6.78 -12.37 15.39
CA SER A 13 7.01 -13.69 16.01
C SER A 13 7.26 -14.80 15.00
N THR A 14 6.62 -14.75 13.85
CA THR A 14 6.77 -15.74 12.79
C THR A 14 7.55 -15.23 11.60
N ASN A 15 7.89 -13.95 11.60
CA ASN A 15 8.59 -13.27 10.50
C ASN A 15 7.84 -13.36 9.17
N VAL A 16 6.52 -13.19 9.21
CA VAL A 16 5.65 -13.25 8.04
C VAL A 16 4.97 -11.90 7.84
N MET A 17 5.00 -11.36 6.62
CA MET A 17 4.22 -10.18 6.24
C MET A 17 3.17 -10.58 5.22
N ALA A 18 2.10 -9.80 5.16
CA ALA A 18 1.06 -9.98 4.14
C ALA A 18 0.46 -8.63 3.77
N TRP A 19 -0.13 -8.60 2.59
CA TRP A 19 -0.82 -7.41 2.10
C TRP A 19 -2.09 -7.83 1.36
N ALA A 20 -3.05 -6.92 1.31
CA ALA A 20 -4.33 -7.19 0.69
C ALA A 20 -4.96 -5.91 0.16
N TRP A 21 -5.84 -6.08 -0.81
CA TRP A 21 -6.69 -5.01 -1.31
C TRP A 21 -8.09 -5.57 -1.58
N VAL A 22 -9.09 -4.71 -1.50
CA VAL A 22 -10.48 -5.08 -1.78
C VAL A 22 -11.17 -3.90 -2.47
N SER A 23 -12.03 -4.19 -3.44
CA SER A 23 -12.84 -3.15 -4.09
C SER A 23 -13.94 -2.66 -3.14
N GLY A 24 -14.44 -1.45 -3.38
CA GLY A 24 -15.45 -0.84 -2.53
C GLY A 24 -16.76 -1.62 -2.45
N ASP A 25 -17.09 -2.42 -3.48
CA ASP A 25 -18.25 -3.30 -3.48
C ASP A 25 -17.96 -4.69 -2.89
N GLY A 26 -16.70 -4.96 -2.56
CA GLY A 26 -16.29 -6.25 -2.00
C GLY A 26 -16.19 -7.39 -3.00
N GLU A 27 -16.47 -7.16 -4.27
CA GLU A 27 -16.50 -8.22 -5.28
C GLU A 27 -15.11 -8.61 -5.81
N GLU A 28 -14.19 -7.65 -5.84
CA GLU A 28 -12.81 -7.91 -6.28
C GLU A 28 -11.87 -7.77 -5.09
N TYR A 29 -10.92 -8.67 -4.97
CA TYR A 29 -9.95 -8.63 -3.88
C TYR A 29 -8.71 -9.45 -4.25
N GLY A 30 -7.63 -9.18 -3.54
CA GLY A 30 -6.40 -9.95 -3.67
C GLY A 30 -5.60 -9.88 -2.39
N SER A 31 -4.82 -10.90 -2.13
CA SER A 31 -3.94 -10.96 -0.96
C SER A 31 -2.72 -11.80 -1.28
N CYS A 32 -1.65 -11.54 -0.54
CA CYS A 32 -0.40 -12.29 -0.69
C CYS A 32 0.39 -12.23 0.61
N ALA A 33 1.24 -13.20 0.84
CA ALA A 33 2.11 -13.25 2.01
C ALA A 33 3.52 -13.66 1.62
N GLU A 34 4.50 -13.19 2.39
CA GLU A 34 5.91 -13.54 2.22
C GLU A 34 6.58 -13.61 3.58
N GLU A 35 7.65 -14.39 3.66
CA GLU A 35 8.52 -14.37 4.84
C GLU A 35 9.38 -13.10 4.80
N GLY A 36 9.66 -12.55 5.98
CA GLY A 36 10.50 -11.36 6.11
C GLY A 36 9.73 -10.06 5.93
N GLY A 37 10.44 -9.02 5.48
CA GLY A 37 9.87 -7.72 5.24
C GLY A 37 9.56 -6.91 6.48
N THR A 38 8.76 -5.89 6.33
CA THR A 38 8.35 -4.97 7.40
C THR A 38 6.89 -4.59 7.19
N ASN A 39 6.27 -3.97 8.20
CA ASN A 39 4.93 -3.39 8.05
C ASN A 39 4.89 -2.40 6.89
N GLN A 40 5.92 -1.55 6.77
CA GLN A 40 5.97 -0.56 5.70
C GLN A 40 6.06 -1.19 4.32
N VAL A 41 6.87 -2.23 4.15
CA VAL A 41 6.96 -2.96 2.88
C VAL A 41 5.62 -3.59 2.52
N ALA A 42 4.92 -4.17 3.51
CA ALA A 42 3.60 -4.77 3.28
C ALA A 42 2.60 -3.71 2.79
N GLU A 43 2.58 -2.54 3.42
CA GLU A 43 1.72 -1.44 3.00
C GLU A 43 2.03 -0.98 1.57
N LEU A 44 3.31 -0.82 1.24
CA LEU A 44 3.74 -0.46 -0.11
C LEU A 44 3.31 -1.51 -1.14
N LYS A 45 3.46 -2.79 -0.80
CA LYS A 45 3.07 -3.89 -1.70
C LYS A 45 1.56 -3.94 -1.91
N ALA A 46 0.76 -3.60 -0.91
CA ALA A 46 -0.69 -3.51 -1.07
C ALA A 46 -1.06 -2.42 -2.09
N ILE A 47 -0.45 -1.25 -1.98
CA ILE A 47 -0.67 -0.15 -2.94
C ILE A 47 -0.24 -0.59 -4.35
N LEU A 48 0.93 -1.18 -4.48
CA LEU A 48 1.43 -1.65 -5.78
C LEU A 48 0.49 -2.68 -6.39
N ALA A 49 -0.01 -3.62 -5.59
CA ALA A 49 -0.91 -4.66 -6.06
C ALA A 49 -2.21 -4.08 -6.63
N VAL A 50 -2.82 -3.12 -5.94
CA VAL A 50 -4.06 -2.52 -6.40
C VAL A 50 -3.83 -1.63 -7.63
N LEU A 51 -2.70 -0.93 -7.71
CA LEU A 51 -2.36 -0.15 -8.89
C LEU A 51 -2.19 -1.05 -10.12
N LYS A 52 -1.54 -2.19 -9.97
CA LYS A 52 -1.42 -3.17 -11.05
C LYS A 52 -2.78 -3.72 -11.46
N HIS A 53 -3.66 -3.96 -10.50
CA HIS A 53 -5.02 -4.42 -10.78
C HIS A 53 -5.79 -3.40 -11.61
N ILE A 54 -5.72 -2.12 -11.23
CA ILE A 54 -6.37 -1.04 -11.96
C ILE A 54 -5.81 -0.91 -13.38
N ASP A 55 -4.49 -1.02 -13.50
CA ASP A 55 -3.79 -0.89 -14.80
C ASP A 55 -4.18 -1.99 -15.80
N ARG A 56 -4.59 -3.16 -15.30
CA ARG A 56 -5.01 -4.28 -16.17
C ARG A 56 -6.41 -4.13 -16.72
N LYS A 57 -7.20 -3.22 -16.21
CA LYS A 57 -8.58 -3.03 -16.67
C LYS A 57 -8.57 -2.37 -18.05
N PRO A 58 -9.47 -2.79 -18.97
CA PRO A 58 -9.51 -2.20 -20.32
C PRO A 58 -9.90 -0.72 -20.32
N PHE A 59 -10.65 -0.29 -19.31
CA PHE A 59 -10.97 1.11 -19.07
C PHE A 59 -10.54 1.44 -17.65
N THR A 60 -9.75 2.51 -17.50
CA THR A 60 -9.26 2.95 -16.20
C THR A 60 -9.97 4.23 -15.79
N PRO A 61 -11.22 4.13 -15.26
CA PRO A 61 -11.86 5.31 -14.70
C PRO A 61 -11.09 5.78 -13.46
N SER A 62 -11.33 7.04 -13.08
CA SER A 62 -10.76 7.58 -11.85
C SER A 62 -11.03 6.64 -10.68
N ALA A 63 -10.04 6.43 -9.84
CA ALA A 63 -10.16 5.55 -8.68
C ALA A 63 -9.61 6.21 -7.43
N LYS A 64 -10.18 5.80 -6.29
CA LYS A 64 -9.71 6.22 -4.97
C LYS A 64 -9.20 5.00 -4.23
N ILE A 65 -8.00 5.12 -3.68
CA ILE A 65 -7.36 4.05 -2.89
C ILE A 65 -7.28 4.53 -1.45
N HIS A 66 -7.96 3.82 -0.56
CA HIS A 66 -7.99 4.12 0.87
C HIS A 66 -6.92 3.31 1.58
N SER A 67 -6.05 3.99 2.32
CA SER A 67 -4.95 3.37 3.05
C SER A 67 -4.81 3.99 4.44
N ASP A 68 -4.46 3.19 5.43
CA ASP A 68 -4.16 3.70 6.77
C ASP A 68 -2.68 4.06 6.93
N SER A 69 -1.87 3.83 5.91
CA SER A 69 -0.45 4.17 5.94
C SER A 69 -0.23 5.64 5.61
N ALA A 70 0.08 6.43 6.65
CA ALA A 70 0.41 7.85 6.46
C ALA A 70 1.62 8.02 5.53
N TYR A 71 2.60 7.12 5.64
CA TYR A 71 3.79 7.14 4.78
C TYR A 71 3.42 7.05 3.30
N CYS A 72 2.60 6.06 2.93
CA CYS A 72 2.21 5.87 1.54
C CYS A 72 1.39 7.04 1.00
N VAL A 73 0.43 7.52 1.79
CA VAL A 73 -0.42 8.63 1.38
C VAL A 73 0.39 9.91 1.21
N ASN A 74 1.25 10.23 2.18
CA ASN A 74 2.06 11.45 2.13
C ASN A 74 3.11 11.41 1.01
N MET A 75 3.66 10.24 0.75
CA MET A 75 4.63 10.03 -0.33
C MET A 75 4.03 10.41 -1.69
N LEU A 76 2.78 10.02 -1.93
CA LEU A 76 2.12 10.20 -3.24
C LEU A 76 1.29 11.48 -3.32
N MET A 77 0.72 11.93 -2.23
CA MET A 77 -0.23 13.06 -2.22
C MET A 77 0.30 14.32 -1.54
N GLY A 78 1.41 14.22 -0.79
CA GLY A 78 1.92 15.34 0.02
C GLY A 78 1.25 15.40 1.38
N VAL A 79 1.63 16.40 2.17
CA VAL A 79 1.14 16.58 3.54
C VAL A 79 0.34 17.88 3.63
N TYR A 80 -0.90 17.76 4.11
CA TYR A 80 -1.75 18.90 4.34
C TYR A 80 -1.47 19.49 5.73
N SER A 81 -1.30 20.81 5.79
CA SER A 81 -1.11 21.53 7.06
C SER A 81 -2.35 22.35 7.40
N LYS A 82 -2.96 22.08 8.55
CA LYS A 82 -4.10 22.86 9.04
C LYS A 82 -3.69 24.28 9.40
N LYS A 83 -2.42 24.50 9.78
CA LYS A 83 -1.92 25.83 10.17
C LYS A 83 -1.83 26.78 8.99
N THR A 84 -1.39 26.30 7.83
CA THR A 84 -1.17 27.13 6.65
C THR A 84 -2.27 27.00 5.61
N GLY A 85 -3.10 25.95 5.70
CA GLY A 85 -4.09 25.62 4.69
C GLY A 85 -3.47 25.09 3.39
N ASN A 86 -2.17 24.86 3.38
CA ASN A 86 -1.43 24.41 2.19
C ASN A 86 -1.06 22.94 2.27
N THR A 87 -0.92 22.30 1.10
CA THR A 87 -0.44 20.96 0.97
C THR A 87 0.99 21.01 0.41
N THR A 88 1.93 20.32 1.05
CA THR A 88 3.29 20.21 0.54
C THR A 88 3.31 19.35 -0.71
N ALA A 89 4.38 19.48 -1.51
CA ALA A 89 4.56 18.59 -2.65
C ALA A 89 4.73 17.13 -2.19
N PRO A 90 4.25 16.14 -2.99
CA PRO A 90 4.51 14.74 -2.69
C PRO A 90 6.00 14.44 -2.60
N TRP A 91 6.38 13.60 -1.65
CA TRP A 91 7.80 13.26 -1.43
C TRP A 91 8.46 12.66 -2.66
N TYR A 92 7.72 11.87 -3.45
CA TYR A 92 8.31 11.18 -4.60
C TYR A 92 8.81 12.16 -5.67
N LYS A 93 8.25 13.36 -5.76
CA LYS A 93 8.68 14.36 -6.74
C LYS A 93 10.11 14.84 -6.47
N ASN A 94 10.46 15.02 -5.19
CA ASN A 94 11.83 15.33 -4.78
C ASN A 94 12.78 14.16 -5.08
N TRP A 95 12.32 12.96 -4.78
CA TRP A 95 13.12 11.75 -5.04
C TRP A 95 13.40 11.56 -6.53
N GLN A 96 12.43 11.84 -7.38
CA GLN A 96 12.65 11.78 -8.84
C GLN A 96 13.74 12.75 -9.28
N ARG A 97 13.77 13.96 -8.70
CA ARG A 97 14.75 14.99 -9.05
C ARG A 97 16.15 14.69 -8.54
N ASN A 98 16.27 14.06 -7.38
CA ASN A 98 17.56 13.83 -6.74
C ASN A 98 18.08 12.39 -6.86
N GLY A 99 17.42 11.54 -7.66
CA GLY A 99 17.85 10.17 -7.86
C GLY A 99 17.47 9.21 -6.73
N TYR A 100 16.36 9.50 -6.02
CA TYR A 100 15.85 8.68 -4.92
C TYR A 100 16.85 8.58 -3.76
N VAL A 101 17.31 9.73 -3.34
CA VAL A 101 18.24 9.87 -2.20
C VAL A 101 17.51 10.62 -1.09
N ASN A 102 17.70 10.18 0.16
CA ASN A 102 17.12 10.84 1.32
C ASN A 102 17.98 12.04 1.78
N SER A 103 17.55 12.72 2.86
CA SER A 103 18.24 13.90 3.36
C SER A 103 19.67 13.62 3.83
N LYS A 104 19.99 12.37 4.15
CA LYS A 104 21.33 11.93 4.54
C LYS A 104 22.18 11.48 3.35
N LYS A 105 21.71 11.69 2.13
CA LYS A 105 22.34 11.28 0.87
C LYS A 105 22.49 9.76 0.74
N GLU A 106 21.64 9.01 1.42
CA GLU A 106 21.55 7.56 1.30
C GLU A 106 20.40 7.20 0.38
N PRO A 107 20.42 6.04 -0.29
CA PRO A 107 19.28 5.61 -1.10
C PRO A 107 17.99 5.54 -0.27
N VAL A 108 16.89 5.99 -0.85
CA VAL A 108 15.58 5.88 -0.21
C VAL A 108 15.28 4.40 0.03
N ALA A 109 14.82 4.05 1.25
CA ALA A 109 14.46 2.67 1.57
C ALA A 109 13.34 2.18 0.64
N ASN A 110 13.42 0.92 0.21
CA ASN A 110 12.41 0.28 -0.67
C ASN A 110 12.29 0.96 -2.04
N GLN A 111 13.40 1.49 -2.53
CA GLN A 111 13.46 2.26 -3.78
C GLN A 111 12.80 1.55 -4.96
N GLU A 112 13.03 0.25 -5.12
CA GLU A 112 12.50 -0.52 -6.25
C GLU A 112 10.98 -0.54 -6.26
N ILE A 113 10.36 -0.83 -5.11
CA ILE A 113 8.90 -0.87 -4.98
C ILE A 113 8.33 0.54 -5.21
N ILE A 114 8.96 1.55 -4.62
CA ILE A 114 8.50 2.93 -4.73
C ILE A 114 8.53 3.40 -6.19
N LYS A 115 9.58 3.08 -6.93
CA LYS A 115 9.67 3.44 -8.36
C LYS A 115 8.54 2.83 -9.17
N GLU A 116 8.21 1.56 -8.94
CA GLU A 116 7.09 0.92 -9.62
C GLU A 116 5.76 1.59 -9.28
N ILE A 117 5.56 1.90 -8.00
CA ILE A 117 4.34 2.60 -7.53
C ILE A 117 4.22 3.96 -8.23
N VAL A 118 5.29 4.73 -8.23
CA VAL A 118 5.29 6.09 -8.81
C VAL A 118 4.99 6.04 -10.30
N GLU A 119 5.58 5.09 -11.02
CA GLU A 119 5.34 4.92 -12.46
C GLU A 119 3.85 4.68 -12.75
N LEU A 120 3.23 3.78 -12.00
CA LEU A 120 1.81 3.48 -12.16
C LEU A 120 0.93 4.64 -11.68
N PHE A 121 1.29 5.25 -10.57
CA PHE A 121 0.54 6.38 -10.01
C PHE A 121 0.48 7.56 -11.00
N GLU A 122 1.59 7.86 -11.67
CA GLU A 122 1.63 8.93 -12.67
C GLU A 122 0.89 8.57 -13.96
N LYS A 123 0.84 7.30 -14.29
CA LYS A 123 0.13 6.81 -15.49
C LYS A 123 -1.39 6.78 -15.30
N LEU A 124 -1.85 6.43 -14.10
CA LEU A 124 -3.27 6.23 -13.79
C LEU A 124 -3.88 7.48 -13.16
N ASP A 125 -5.21 7.60 -13.28
CA ASP A 125 -5.97 8.67 -12.61
C ASP A 125 -6.46 8.16 -11.26
N VAL A 126 -5.58 8.18 -10.26
CA VAL A 126 -5.88 7.67 -8.92
C VAL A 126 -5.46 8.69 -7.86
N GLU A 127 -6.17 8.65 -6.73
CA GLU A 127 -5.75 9.41 -5.55
C GLU A 127 -5.76 8.48 -4.35
N LEU A 128 -4.86 8.73 -3.41
CA LEU A 128 -4.83 8.01 -2.13
C LEU A 128 -5.53 8.84 -1.07
N ILE A 129 -6.31 8.16 -0.24
CA ILE A 129 -7.06 8.77 0.85
C ILE A 129 -6.64 8.07 2.13
N LYS A 130 -6.21 8.86 3.12
CA LYS A 130 -5.85 8.35 4.44
C LYS A 130 -7.11 7.96 5.18
N VAL A 131 -7.18 6.72 5.66
CA VAL A 131 -8.24 6.26 6.57
C VAL A 131 -7.64 5.98 7.93
N ARG A 132 -8.48 6.00 8.97
CA ARG A 132 -8.06 5.61 10.30
C ARG A 132 -7.99 4.10 10.37
N GLY A 133 -6.92 3.57 10.95
CA GLY A 133 -6.87 2.15 11.33
C GLY A 133 -8.01 1.85 12.28
N HIS A 134 -8.57 0.64 12.19
CA HIS A 134 -9.72 0.21 12.99
C HIS A 134 -10.95 1.10 12.79
N SER A 135 -11.21 1.51 11.55
CA SER A 135 -12.40 2.30 11.21
C SER A 135 -13.65 1.42 11.19
N ASP A 136 -14.83 2.05 11.20
CA ASP A 136 -16.11 1.34 11.06
C ASP A 136 -16.39 0.91 9.62
N ASN A 137 -15.46 1.13 8.70
CA ASN A 137 -15.65 0.79 7.30
C ASN A 137 -15.47 -0.71 7.06
N GLU A 138 -16.52 -1.35 6.53
CA GLU A 138 -16.53 -2.79 6.28
C GLU A 138 -15.41 -3.26 5.34
N MET A 139 -15.14 -2.49 4.29
CA MET A 139 -14.12 -2.89 3.32
C MET A 139 -12.71 -2.74 3.88
N ASN A 140 -12.49 -1.73 4.70
CA ASN A 140 -11.23 -1.58 5.42
C ASN A 140 -11.00 -2.77 6.37
N ASN A 141 -12.05 -3.18 7.07
CA ASN A 141 -12.00 -4.34 7.96
C ASN A 141 -11.80 -5.64 7.19
N LEU A 142 -12.40 -5.76 6.00
CA LEU A 142 -12.22 -6.93 5.15
C LEU A 142 -10.77 -7.03 4.66
N ALA A 143 -10.16 -5.92 4.28
CA ALA A 143 -8.75 -5.91 3.88
C ALA A 143 -7.86 -6.39 5.03
N ASP A 144 -8.11 -5.91 6.25
CA ASP A 144 -7.39 -6.36 7.45
C ASP A 144 -7.55 -7.86 7.69
N GLU A 145 -8.77 -8.37 7.55
CA GLU A 145 -9.06 -9.80 7.68
C GLU A 145 -8.30 -10.63 6.65
N LEU A 146 -8.27 -10.17 5.41
CA LEU A 146 -7.53 -10.85 4.34
C LEU A 146 -6.03 -10.91 4.62
N VAL A 147 -5.46 -9.85 5.19
CA VAL A 147 -4.05 -9.83 5.61
C VAL A 147 -3.79 -10.90 6.66
N ASN A 148 -4.65 -10.97 7.67
CA ASN A 148 -4.50 -11.96 8.75
C ASN A 148 -4.65 -13.39 8.23
N LEU A 149 -5.63 -13.65 7.37
CA LEU A 149 -5.82 -14.97 6.77
C LEU A 149 -4.62 -15.37 5.91
N ALA A 150 -4.04 -14.44 5.17
CA ALA A 150 -2.87 -14.71 4.34
C ALA A 150 -1.65 -15.07 5.21
N MET A 151 -1.47 -14.38 6.33
CA MET A 151 -0.38 -14.71 7.27
C MET A 151 -0.60 -16.07 7.93
N ASP A 152 -1.84 -16.37 8.33
CA ASP A 152 -2.19 -17.68 8.90
C ASP A 152 -1.84 -18.81 7.94
N LYS A 153 -2.20 -18.67 6.70
CA LYS A 153 -1.94 -19.66 5.67
C LYS A 153 -0.45 -19.86 5.44
N MET A 154 0.31 -18.77 5.37
CA MET A 154 1.76 -18.81 5.20
C MET A 154 2.44 -19.48 6.38
N GLU A 155 1.98 -19.19 7.60
CA GLU A 155 2.49 -19.82 8.81
C GLU A 155 2.26 -21.33 8.81
N GLU A 156 1.11 -21.79 8.34
CA GLU A 156 0.83 -23.21 8.17
C GLU A 156 1.78 -23.87 7.16
N GLU A 157 2.00 -23.21 6.02
CA GLU A 157 2.89 -23.70 4.98
C GLU A 157 4.33 -23.85 5.50
N ILE A 158 4.81 -22.88 6.27
CA ILE A 158 6.14 -22.91 6.87
C ILE A 158 6.27 -24.08 7.84
N GLN A 159 5.25 -24.31 8.69
CA GLN A 159 5.25 -25.42 9.64
C GLN A 159 5.31 -26.77 8.94
N HIS A 160 4.68 -26.91 7.79
CA HIS A 160 4.69 -28.16 7.02
C HIS A 160 6.01 -28.41 6.31
N VAL A 161 6.77 -27.36 6.00
CA VAL A 161 8.07 -27.48 5.32
C VAL A 161 9.19 -27.85 6.30
N ASP A 162 9.04 -27.58 7.57
CA ASP A 162 10.04 -27.83 8.62
C ASP A 162 10.11 -29.28 9.10
N TRP A 163 9.60 -30.20 8.33
CA TRP A 163 9.70 -31.63 8.58
C TRP A 163 11.04 -32.16 8.07
#